data_e4e4ee152aff9fd020f28760a5d525f9
#
_entry.id   e4e4ee152aff9fd020f28760a5d525f9
#
_cell.length_a   1.000
_cell.length_b   1.000
_cell.length_c   1.000
_cell.angle_alpha   90.00
_cell.angle_beta   90.00
_cell.angle_gamma   90.00
#
_symmetry.space_group_name_H-M   'P 1'
#
loop_
_entity.id
_entity.type
_entity.pdbx_description
1 polymer ?
#
loop_
_entity_poly.entity_id
_entity_poly.type
_entity_poly.pdbx_seq_one_letter_code
_entity_poly.pdbx_strand_id
1 'polypeptide(L)'
;MVWQRARISACDYNREMEREVDKMFLDVFTEHSNDAYQQGVKASGKVFDIPTDAIKIYPCFAEHSPKAEKMERKEQYFKETGLLQSQIILDGQGNLIDGYTSYLLAVKHGIQNVPVRYGKRQIMRASHRPGGKLYVWELPGLLVDQVSAGDKVLVHTQRGIRAVTVAAVEEYAGGDPEPIRMVIRAKRETRHWKR
;
A
#
# COMPACT_ATOMS: atom_id res chain seq x y z
N MET A 1 5.33 -14.75 -53.36
CA MET A 1 4.73 -14.99 -52.03
C MET A 1 4.62 -13.67 -51.33
N VAL A 2 3.39 -13.16 -51.19
CA VAL A 2 3.11 -11.85 -50.58
C VAL A 2 2.75 -12.11 -49.10
N TRP A 3 3.56 -11.61 -48.20
CA TRP A 3 3.27 -11.66 -46.77
C TRP A 3 2.20 -10.61 -46.42
N GLN A 4 0.97 -11.02 -46.23
CA GLN A 4 -0.06 -10.19 -45.61
C GLN A 4 0.25 -10.05 -44.11
N ARG A 5 0.75 -8.90 -43.69
CA ARG A 5 0.78 -8.49 -42.28
C ARG A 5 -0.66 -8.21 -41.85
N ALA A 6 -1.22 -9.07 -41.03
CA ALA A 6 -2.49 -8.81 -40.35
C ALA A 6 -2.32 -7.54 -39.48
N ARG A 7 -3.11 -6.51 -39.81
CA ARG A 7 -3.21 -5.31 -38.96
C ARG A 7 -4.07 -5.66 -37.77
N ILE A 8 -3.46 -5.88 -36.62
CA ILE A 8 -4.17 -5.98 -35.34
C ILE A 8 -4.81 -4.62 -35.06
N SER A 9 -6.11 -4.59 -34.79
CA SER A 9 -6.81 -3.34 -34.47
C SER A 9 -6.32 -2.76 -33.14
N ALA A 10 -6.38 -1.43 -32.98
CA ALA A 10 -5.99 -0.79 -31.71
C ALA A 10 -6.80 -1.32 -30.51
N CYS A 11 -7.99 -1.86 -30.76
CA CYS A 11 -8.86 -2.47 -29.75
C CYS A 11 -8.34 -3.87 -29.34
N ASP A 12 -7.83 -4.66 -30.31
CA ASP A 12 -7.28 -6.00 -30.05
C ASP A 12 -5.91 -5.90 -29.37
N TYR A 13 -5.09 -4.93 -29.77
CA TYR A 13 -3.81 -4.62 -29.12
C TYR A 13 -4.00 -4.23 -27.65
N ASN A 14 -4.99 -3.38 -27.34
CA ASN A 14 -5.30 -3.03 -25.96
C ASN A 14 -5.82 -4.22 -25.14
N ARG A 15 -6.60 -5.11 -25.76
CA ARG A 15 -7.13 -6.31 -25.09
C ARG A 15 -6.05 -7.36 -24.84
N GLU A 16 -5.10 -7.48 -25.75
CA GLU A 16 -3.94 -8.38 -25.61
C GLU A 16 -2.95 -7.85 -24.56
N MET A 17 -2.69 -6.55 -24.53
CA MET A 17 -1.91 -5.89 -23.48
C MET A 17 -2.58 -6.01 -22.10
N GLU A 18 -3.92 -5.93 -22.02
CA GLU A 18 -4.66 -6.15 -20.75
C GLU A 18 -4.49 -7.60 -20.26
N ARG A 19 -4.52 -8.59 -21.16
CA ARG A 19 -4.30 -10.01 -20.81
C ARG A 19 -2.85 -10.31 -20.39
N GLU A 20 -1.86 -9.72 -21.07
CA GLU A 20 -0.45 -9.89 -20.68
C GLU A 20 -0.16 -9.22 -19.33
N VAL A 21 -0.75 -8.04 -19.06
CA VAL A 21 -0.65 -7.36 -17.78
C VAL A 21 -1.29 -8.20 -16.67
N ASP A 22 -2.48 -8.78 -16.93
CA ASP A 22 -3.17 -9.65 -15.96
C ASP A 22 -2.40 -10.96 -15.72
N LYS A 23 -1.80 -11.55 -16.75
CA LYS A 23 -1.00 -12.77 -16.64
C LYS A 23 0.32 -12.52 -15.89
N MET A 24 1.03 -11.44 -16.22
CA MET A 24 2.24 -11.05 -15.51
C MET A 24 1.96 -10.65 -14.05
N PHE A 25 0.74 -10.16 -13.78
CA PHE A 25 0.26 -9.86 -12.43
C PHE A 25 -0.02 -11.13 -11.61
N LEU A 26 -0.63 -12.15 -12.20
CA LEU A 26 -0.85 -13.46 -11.58
C LEU A 26 0.47 -14.18 -11.27
N ASP A 27 1.43 -14.16 -12.19
CA ASP A 27 2.73 -14.81 -12.03
C ASP A 27 3.60 -14.13 -10.94
N VAL A 28 3.53 -12.81 -10.80
CA VAL A 28 4.21 -12.06 -9.73
C VAL A 28 3.53 -12.26 -8.37
N PHE A 29 2.21 -12.45 -8.33
CA PHE A 29 1.48 -12.68 -7.08
C PHE A 29 1.58 -14.11 -6.54
N THR A 30 1.87 -15.10 -7.38
CA THR A 30 1.94 -16.51 -6.97
C THR A 30 3.31 -16.94 -6.45
N GLU A 31 4.40 -16.27 -6.83
CA GLU A 31 5.76 -16.70 -6.46
C GLU A 31 6.40 -15.93 -5.29
N HIS A 32 5.90 -14.74 -4.94
CA HIS A 32 6.42 -14.02 -3.78
C HIS A 32 5.25 -13.42 -3.01
N SER A 33 4.88 -14.05 -1.91
CA SER A 33 4.08 -13.44 -0.84
C SER A 33 4.91 -12.29 -0.23
N ASN A 34 5.09 -11.23 -0.97
CA ASN A 34 5.81 -10.06 -0.53
C ASN A 34 4.88 -9.20 0.32
N ASP A 35 4.87 -9.46 1.63
CA ASP A 35 4.33 -8.53 2.63
C ASP A 35 4.83 -7.09 2.41
N ALA A 36 6.01 -6.93 1.82
CA ALA A 36 6.60 -5.63 1.49
C ALA A 36 5.81 -4.83 0.41
N TYR A 37 5.15 -5.50 -0.55
CA TYR A 37 4.32 -4.82 -1.55
C TYR A 37 2.93 -4.44 -1.03
N GLN A 38 2.46 -5.12 0.02
CA GLN A 38 1.15 -4.85 0.64
C GLN A 38 1.22 -3.84 1.79
N GLN A 39 2.42 -3.47 2.23
CA GLN A 39 2.59 -2.49 3.29
C GLN A 39 2.71 -1.09 2.70
N GLY A 40 1.66 -0.26 2.89
CA GLY A 40 1.66 1.17 2.55
C GLY A 40 2.60 2.01 3.42
N VAL A 41 3.56 1.41 4.11
CA VAL A 41 4.40 2.08 5.09
C VAL A 41 5.87 1.80 4.84
N LYS A 42 6.66 2.88 4.77
CA LYS A 42 8.12 2.83 4.75
C LYS A 42 8.66 3.04 6.16
N ALA A 43 9.13 1.98 6.80
CA ALA A 43 9.66 2.03 8.16
C ALA A 43 11.19 2.24 8.20
N SER A 44 11.67 2.88 9.27
CA SER A 44 13.10 3.00 9.56
C SER A 44 13.72 1.66 9.96
N GLY A 45 15.05 1.51 9.81
CA GLY A 45 15.78 0.32 10.26
C GLY A 45 15.92 0.21 11.78
N LYS A 46 15.72 1.30 12.54
CA LYS A 46 15.87 1.34 14.00
C LYS A 46 14.61 0.89 14.73
N VAL A 47 14.79 0.14 15.79
CA VAL A 47 13.72 -0.27 16.71
C VAL A 47 13.86 0.52 18.02
N PHE A 48 12.75 0.94 18.56
CA PHE A 48 12.66 1.69 19.81
C PHE A 48 11.65 0.99 20.73
N ASP A 49 11.95 0.89 21.99
CA ASP A 49 10.99 0.42 23.00
C ASP A 49 10.25 1.62 23.59
N ILE A 50 8.94 1.64 23.44
CA ILE A 50 8.10 2.71 23.99
C ILE A 50 6.95 2.14 24.82
N PRO A 51 6.43 2.92 25.79
CA PRO A 51 5.24 2.53 26.54
C PRO A 51 4.05 2.32 25.60
N THR A 52 3.33 1.21 25.80
CA THR A 52 2.17 0.85 24.94
C THR A 52 1.06 1.90 25.02
N ASP A 53 0.90 2.54 26.18
CA ASP A 53 -0.08 3.62 26.42
C ASP A 53 0.31 4.96 25.77
N ALA A 54 1.58 5.14 25.38
CA ALA A 54 2.03 6.32 24.63
C ALA A 54 1.64 6.28 23.16
N ILE A 55 1.20 5.13 22.63
CA ILE A 55 0.79 4.96 21.24
C ILE A 55 -0.57 5.61 21.01
N LYS A 56 -0.63 6.54 20.06
CA LYS A 56 -1.86 7.20 19.65
C LYS A 56 -2.52 6.40 18.52
N ILE A 57 -3.84 6.22 18.61
CA ILE A 57 -4.61 5.46 17.63
C ILE A 57 -5.50 6.41 16.84
N TYR A 58 -5.41 6.36 15.51
CA TYR A 58 -6.35 7.08 14.65
C TYR A 58 -7.77 6.51 14.80
N PRO A 59 -8.81 7.34 14.75
CA PRO A 59 -10.20 6.90 14.85
C PRO A 59 -10.56 5.78 13.87
N CYS A 60 -10.04 5.82 12.65
CA CYS A 60 -10.28 4.81 11.63
C CYS A 60 -9.84 3.38 12.06
N PHE A 61 -8.80 3.24 12.88
CA PHE A 61 -8.43 1.94 13.44
C PHE A 61 -9.40 1.49 14.54
N ALA A 62 -9.85 2.42 15.38
CA ALA A 62 -10.79 2.11 16.46
C ALA A 62 -12.17 1.68 15.92
N GLU A 63 -12.60 2.25 14.79
CA GLU A 63 -13.86 1.94 14.12
C GLU A 63 -13.85 0.60 13.37
N HIS A 64 -12.68 0.10 13.00
CA HIS A 64 -12.51 -1.11 12.19
C HIS A 64 -11.75 -2.19 12.95
N SER A 65 -12.48 -3.05 13.65
CA SER A 65 -11.87 -4.21 14.32
C SER A 65 -11.23 -5.17 13.31
N PRO A 66 -10.02 -5.69 13.59
CA PRO A 66 -9.41 -6.71 12.76
C PRO A 66 -10.29 -7.97 12.69
N LYS A 67 -10.19 -8.72 11.58
CA LYS A 67 -10.89 -9.99 11.42
C LYS A 67 -10.50 -10.95 12.56
N ALA A 68 -11.48 -11.65 13.13
CA ALA A 68 -11.30 -12.59 14.25
C ALA A 68 -10.21 -13.64 13.95
N GLU A 69 -10.25 -14.27 12.77
CA GLU A 69 -9.26 -15.24 12.33
C GLU A 69 -7.82 -14.70 12.33
N LYS A 70 -7.65 -13.41 11.94
CA LYS A 70 -6.33 -12.76 11.96
C LYS A 70 -5.85 -12.54 13.39
N MET A 71 -6.76 -12.17 14.30
CA MET A 71 -6.44 -11.98 15.72
C MET A 71 -6.08 -13.30 16.37
N GLU A 72 -6.88 -14.36 16.18
CA GLU A 72 -6.64 -15.70 16.73
C GLU A 72 -5.30 -16.27 16.31
N ARG A 73 -4.99 -16.22 15.00
CA ARG A 73 -3.70 -16.69 14.48
C ARG A 73 -2.51 -15.97 15.10
N LYS A 74 -2.60 -14.65 15.26
CA LYS A 74 -1.53 -13.86 15.87
C LYS A 74 -1.44 -14.05 17.38
N GLU A 75 -2.55 -14.26 18.05
CA GLU A 75 -2.57 -14.59 19.46
C GLU A 75 -1.97 -15.98 19.73
N GLN A 76 -2.26 -16.96 18.87
CA GLN A 76 -1.64 -18.28 18.93
C GLN A 76 -0.12 -18.17 18.77
N TYR A 77 0.36 -17.43 17.76
CA TYR A 77 1.80 -17.17 17.61
C TYR A 77 2.42 -16.54 18.84
N PHE A 78 1.74 -15.54 19.44
CA PHE A 78 2.22 -14.89 20.66
C PHE A 78 2.29 -15.86 21.85
N LYS A 79 1.29 -16.73 22.02
CA LYS A 79 1.28 -17.76 23.07
C LYS A 79 2.41 -18.77 22.94
N GLU A 80 2.78 -19.10 21.69
CA GLU A 80 3.83 -20.08 21.39
C GLU A 80 5.24 -19.49 21.52
N THR A 81 5.42 -18.22 21.14
CA THR A 81 6.75 -17.61 21.00
C THR A 81 7.06 -16.51 22.01
N GLY A 82 6.04 -15.94 22.65
CA GLY A 82 6.15 -14.72 23.46
C GLY A 82 6.40 -13.45 22.65
N LEU A 83 6.36 -13.51 21.31
CA LEU A 83 6.70 -12.40 20.43
C LEU A 83 5.48 -11.89 19.65
N LEU A 84 5.43 -10.58 19.41
CA LEU A 84 4.46 -9.98 18.50
C LEU A 84 4.87 -10.28 17.05
N GLN A 85 4.01 -10.96 16.28
CA GLN A 85 4.31 -11.41 14.93
C GLN A 85 4.54 -10.27 13.92
N SER A 86 3.86 -9.14 14.08
CA SER A 86 4.02 -7.97 13.20
C SER A 86 4.60 -6.81 13.96
N GLN A 87 5.42 -6.04 13.26
CA GLN A 87 5.98 -4.81 13.81
C GLN A 87 4.90 -3.76 14.02
N ILE A 88 5.06 -2.95 15.07
CA ILE A 88 4.27 -1.76 15.29
C ILE A 88 5.03 -0.59 14.66
N ILE A 89 4.37 0.16 13.79
CA ILE A 89 4.97 1.28 13.07
C ILE A 89 4.19 2.55 13.39
N LEU A 90 4.91 3.57 13.81
CA LEU A 90 4.37 4.87 14.19
C LEU A 90 4.86 5.95 13.23
N ASP A 91 4.08 7.01 13.09
CA ASP A 91 4.56 8.27 12.48
C ASP A 91 5.44 9.08 13.45
N GLY A 92 5.95 10.24 12.98
CA GLY A 92 6.79 11.11 13.79
C GLY A 92 6.08 11.77 14.98
N GLN A 93 4.74 11.71 15.05
CA GLN A 93 3.92 12.21 16.15
C GLN A 93 3.48 11.12 17.13
N GLY A 94 3.88 9.86 16.89
CA GLY A 94 3.53 8.71 17.73
C GLY A 94 2.16 8.11 17.41
N ASN A 95 1.56 8.44 16.27
CA ASN A 95 0.34 7.79 15.84
C ASN A 95 0.65 6.46 15.15
N LEU A 96 -0.16 5.45 15.43
CA LEU A 96 -0.06 4.14 14.81
C LEU A 96 -0.45 4.22 13.34
N ILE A 97 0.44 3.82 12.45
CA ILE A 97 0.21 3.76 11.01
C ILE A 97 0.20 2.32 10.47
N ASP A 98 0.81 1.37 11.17
CA ASP A 98 0.71 -0.07 10.88
C ASP A 98 0.95 -0.91 12.14
N GLY A 99 0.54 -2.19 12.11
CA GLY A 99 0.72 -3.12 13.24
C GLY A 99 -0.42 -3.11 14.26
N TYR A 100 -1.62 -2.63 13.91
CA TYR A 100 -2.76 -2.50 14.83
C TYR A 100 -3.11 -3.79 15.56
N THR A 101 -3.05 -4.96 14.90
CA THR A 101 -3.29 -6.25 15.57
C THR A 101 -2.25 -6.56 16.65
N SER A 102 -0.99 -6.23 16.43
CA SER A 102 0.08 -6.39 17.42
C SER A 102 -0.10 -5.45 18.60
N TYR A 103 -0.49 -4.19 18.34
CA TYR A 103 -0.86 -3.24 19.38
C TYR A 103 -2.02 -3.77 20.24
N LEU A 104 -3.11 -4.26 19.64
CA LEU A 104 -4.24 -4.82 20.38
C LEU A 104 -3.85 -6.01 21.25
N LEU A 105 -2.97 -6.89 20.75
CA LEU A 105 -2.43 -8.00 21.53
C LEU A 105 -1.56 -7.51 22.69
N ALA A 106 -0.73 -6.49 22.46
CA ALA A 106 0.07 -5.90 23.53
C ALA A 106 -0.80 -5.33 24.66
N VAL A 107 -1.86 -4.58 24.31
CA VAL A 107 -2.84 -4.08 25.28
C VAL A 107 -3.55 -5.23 26.00
N LYS A 108 -4.04 -6.23 25.27
CA LYS A 108 -4.76 -7.39 25.83
C LYS A 108 -3.91 -8.18 26.83
N HIS A 109 -2.62 -8.32 26.58
CA HIS A 109 -1.69 -9.08 27.44
C HIS A 109 -0.94 -8.19 28.44
N GLY A 110 -1.26 -6.91 28.54
CA GLY A 110 -0.67 -6.00 29.53
C GLY A 110 0.83 -5.74 29.32
N ILE A 111 1.30 -5.80 28.04
CA ILE A 111 2.71 -5.53 27.71
C ILE A 111 2.95 -4.03 27.91
N GLN A 112 3.81 -3.69 28.86
CA GLN A 112 4.07 -2.29 29.21
C GLN A 112 4.85 -1.54 28.13
N ASN A 113 5.88 -2.16 27.56
CA ASN A 113 6.70 -1.57 26.50
C ASN A 113 6.69 -2.48 25.28
N VAL A 114 6.58 -1.89 24.10
CA VAL A 114 6.57 -2.61 22.84
C VAL A 114 7.65 -2.09 21.89
N PRO A 115 8.28 -2.99 21.11
CA PRO A 115 9.22 -2.59 20.07
C PRO A 115 8.46 -1.96 18.90
N VAL A 116 8.84 -0.73 18.58
CA VAL A 116 8.24 0.02 17.45
C VAL A 116 9.31 0.48 16.48
N ARG A 117 8.88 0.77 15.25
CA ARG A 117 9.68 1.53 14.28
C ARG A 117 8.94 2.80 13.91
N TYR A 118 9.67 3.83 13.53
CA TYR A 118 9.07 5.00 12.92
C TYR A 118 9.05 4.87 11.41
N GLY A 119 7.96 5.31 10.77
CA GLY A 119 7.77 5.22 9.35
C GLY A 119 6.92 6.33 8.78
N LYS A 120 6.72 6.29 7.46
CA LYS A 120 5.83 7.18 6.73
C LYS A 120 4.77 6.39 6.02
N ARG A 121 3.54 6.89 6.05
CA ARG A 121 2.43 6.45 5.23
C ARG A 121 2.00 7.63 4.37
N GLN A 122 1.97 7.44 3.07
CA GLN A 122 1.59 8.51 2.14
C GLN A 122 0.37 8.12 1.32
N ILE A 123 -0.48 9.10 1.09
CA ILE A 123 -1.59 9.03 0.15
C ILE A 123 -1.32 9.97 -1.03
N MET A 124 -1.94 9.67 -2.14
CA MET A 124 -1.96 10.56 -3.29
C MET A 124 -3.38 10.91 -3.68
N ARG A 125 -3.54 12.13 -4.17
CA ARG A 125 -4.76 12.58 -4.84
C ARG A 125 -4.49 12.63 -6.33
N ALA A 126 -5.29 11.96 -7.13
CA ALA A 126 -5.06 11.85 -8.57
C ALA A 126 -6.38 11.83 -9.36
N SER A 127 -6.29 12.15 -10.63
CA SER A 127 -7.44 12.18 -11.52
C SER A 127 -7.21 11.35 -12.79
N HIS A 128 -8.31 10.87 -13.38
CA HIS A 128 -8.29 10.16 -14.68
C HIS A 128 -8.13 11.13 -15.87
N ARG A 129 -8.47 12.40 -15.69
CA ARG A 129 -8.43 13.45 -16.73
C ARG A 129 -7.92 14.75 -16.11
N PRO A 130 -7.19 15.58 -16.85
CA PRO A 130 -6.82 16.91 -16.38
C PRO A 130 -8.06 17.70 -15.90
N GLY A 131 -7.96 18.31 -14.71
CA GLY A 131 -9.08 19.04 -14.08
C GLY A 131 -10.28 18.22 -13.64
N GLY A 132 -10.18 16.88 -13.70
CA GLY A 132 -11.25 15.97 -13.28
C GLY A 132 -11.35 15.79 -11.77
N LYS A 133 -12.36 15.02 -11.33
CA LYS A 133 -12.54 14.66 -9.92
C LYS A 133 -11.28 13.97 -9.39
N LEU A 134 -10.83 14.39 -8.23
CA LEU A 134 -9.72 13.78 -7.49
C LEU A 134 -10.24 12.59 -6.68
N TYR A 135 -9.48 11.53 -6.71
CA TYR A 135 -9.66 10.32 -5.92
C TYR A 135 -8.41 10.07 -5.09
N VAL A 136 -8.56 9.34 -3.99
CA VAL A 136 -7.48 9.05 -3.04
C VAL A 136 -7.01 7.61 -3.22
N TRP A 137 -5.69 7.43 -3.24
CA TRP A 137 -5.02 6.13 -3.19
C TRP A 137 -3.83 6.21 -2.25
N GLU A 138 -3.53 5.10 -1.60
CA GLU A 138 -2.36 4.94 -0.76
C GLU A 138 -1.15 4.52 -1.60
N LEU A 139 0.02 5.06 -1.29
CA LEU A 139 1.28 4.63 -1.89
C LEU A 139 1.81 3.40 -1.16
N PRO A 140 2.13 2.29 -1.85
CA PRO A 140 2.87 1.20 -1.24
C PRO A 140 4.25 1.68 -0.76
N GLY A 141 4.79 1.06 0.29
CA GLY A 141 6.02 1.51 0.94
C GLY A 141 7.21 1.75 0.00
N LEU A 142 7.28 1.01 -1.12
CA LEU A 142 8.30 1.21 -2.15
C LEU A 142 8.14 2.50 -2.96
N LEU A 143 6.93 3.06 -3.00
CA LEU A 143 6.62 4.30 -3.72
C LEU A 143 6.57 5.53 -2.81
N VAL A 144 6.65 5.34 -1.51
CA VAL A 144 6.75 6.44 -0.54
C VAL A 144 8.01 7.26 -0.83
N ASP A 145 7.87 8.57 -0.95
CA ASP A 145 8.89 9.55 -1.35
C ASP A 145 9.43 9.37 -2.80
N GLN A 146 8.80 8.51 -3.63
CA GLN A 146 9.21 8.25 -5.01
C GLN A 146 8.22 8.79 -6.06
N VAL A 147 7.03 9.19 -5.62
CA VAL A 147 5.96 9.69 -6.48
C VAL A 147 5.75 11.17 -6.19
N SER A 148 5.57 11.96 -7.24
CA SER A 148 5.37 13.41 -7.17
C SER A 148 4.17 13.85 -8.00
N ALA A 149 3.68 15.07 -7.75
CA ALA A 149 2.65 15.67 -8.60
C ALA A 149 3.09 15.72 -10.07
N GLY A 150 2.19 15.37 -10.97
CA GLY A 150 2.45 15.24 -12.40
C GLY A 150 2.80 13.81 -12.86
N ASP A 151 3.23 12.93 -11.96
CA ASP A 151 3.54 11.56 -12.30
C ASP A 151 2.29 10.78 -12.74
N LYS A 152 2.51 9.77 -13.57
CA LYS A 152 1.47 8.81 -13.93
C LYS A 152 1.68 7.51 -13.17
N VAL A 153 0.61 7.02 -12.55
CA VAL A 153 0.60 5.76 -11.81
C VAL A 153 -0.54 4.87 -12.26
N LEU A 154 -0.42 3.58 -12.04
CA LEU A 154 -1.47 2.60 -12.31
C LEU A 154 -2.22 2.28 -11.03
N VAL A 155 -3.54 2.25 -11.11
CA VAL A 155 -4.44 2.01 -9.97
C VAL A 155 -5.57 1.06 -10.36
N HIS A 156 -6.07 0.29 -9.38
CA HIS A 156 -7.30 -0.46 -9.54
C HIS A 156 -8.52 0.47 -9.47
N THR A 157 -9.42 0.30 -10.43
CA THR A 157 -10.72 0.98 -10.47
C THR A 157 -11.83 -0.04 -10.64
N GLN A 158 -13.09 0.39 -10.56
CA GLN A 158 -14.23 -0.47 -10.88
C GLN A 158 -14.23 -0.98 -12.34
N ARG A 159 -13.49 -0.30 -13.22
CA ARG A 159 -13.37 -0.62 -14.66
C ARG A 159 -12.02 -1.25 -15.00
N GLY A 160 -11.37 -1.92 -14.04
CA GLY A 160 -10.03 -2.51 -14.20
C GLY A 160 -8.90 -1.53 -13.90
N ILE A 161 -7.69 -1.90 -14.32
CA ILE A 161 -6.48 -1.10 -14.11
C ILE A 161 -6.49 0.11 -15.03
N ARG A 162 -6.23 1.29 -14.48
CA ARG A 162 -6.18 2.56 -15.21
C ARG A 162 -4.99 3.39 -14.79
N ALA A 163 -4.46 4.15 -15.75
CA ALA A 163 -3.49 5.19 -15.45
C ALA A 163 -4.20 6.44 -14.95
N VAL A 164 -3.66 7.04 -13.90
CA VAL A 164 -4.11 8.33 -13.35
C VAL A 164 -2.92 9.28 -13.24
N THR A 165 -3.20 10.59 -13.30
CA THR A 165 -2.17 11.61 -13.08
C THR A 165 -2.26 12.11 -11.65
N VAL A 166 -1.15 12.08 -10.96
CA VAL A 166 -1.02 12.53 -9.57
C VAL A 166 -1.15 14.05 -9.52
N ALA A 167 -2.06 14.54 -8.71
CA ALA A 167 -2.24 15.97 -8.44
C ALA A 167 -1.47 16.41 -7.20
N ALA A 168 -1.46 15.58 -6.14
CA ALA A 168 -0.75 15.85 -4.90
C ALA A 168 -0.36 14.53 -4.22
N VAL A 169 0.71 14.57 -3.43
CA VAL A 169 1.12 13.52 -2.49
C VAL A 169 1.20 14.14 -1.11
N GLU A 170 0.61 13.48 -0.12
CA GLU A 170 0.47 13.98 1.25
C GLU A 170 0.83 12.87 2.24
N GLU A 171 1.34 13.24 3.42
CA GLU A 171 1.41 12.29 4.54
C GLU A 171 0.00 11.98 5.02
N TYR A 172 -0.26 10.70 5.31
CA TYR A 172 -1.56 10.28 5.82
C TYR A 172 -1.80 10.85 7.21
N ALA A 173 -2.89 11.58 7.37
CA ALA A 173 -3.28 12.24 8.61
C ALA A 173 -4.56 11.64 9.25
N GLY A 174 -5.03 10.49 8.77
CA GLY A 174 -6.19 9.79 9.34
C GLY A 174 -7.56 10.37 8.97
N GLY A 175 -7.62 11.34 8.05
CA GLY A 175 -8.87 12.02 7.68
C GLY A 175 -9.62 11.45 6.48
N ASP A 176 -9.02 10.53 5.75
CA ASP A 176 -9.65 9.91 4.58
C ASP A 176 -10.35 8.59 4.96
N PRO A 177 -11.47 8.23 4.29
CA PRO A 177 -12.18 6.98 4.56
C PRO A 177 -11.33 5.74 4.34
N GLU A 178 -11.29 4.85 5.29
CA GLU A 178 -10.61 3.55 5.21
C GLU A 178 -11.56 2.43 4.73
N PRO A 179 -11.05 1.36 4.09
CA PRO A 179 -9.66 1.21 3.64
C PRO A 179 -9.38 2.01 2.36
N ILE A 180 -8.20 2.66 2.29
CA ILE A 180 -7.74 3.34 1.09
C ILE A 180 -7.14 2.30 0.14
N ARG A 181 -7.50 2.34 -1.16
CA ARG A 181 -6.94 1.43 -2.17
C ARG A 181 -5.51 1.83 -2.50
N MET A 182 -4.65 0.82 -2.67
CA MET A 182 -3.25 1.05 -3.02
C MET A 182 -3.02 1.32 -4.51
N VAL A 183 -2.00 2.09 -4.80
CA VAL A 183 -1.38 2.21 -6.12
C VAL A 183 -0.70 0.89 -6.48
N ILE A 184 -0.82 0.46 -7.74
CA ILE A 184 -0.19 -0.78 -8.22
C ILE A 184 1.30 -0.53 -8.48
N ARG A 185 1.61 0.50 -9.28
CA ARG A 185 2.99 0.88 -9.62
C ARG A 185 3.04 2.28 -10.25
N ALA A 186 4.21 2.91 -10.21
CA ALA A 186 4.49 4.09 -11.01
C ALA A 186 4.63 3.68 -12.49
N LYS A 187 4.02 4.47 -13.40
CA LYS A 187 4.24 4.30 -14.83
C LYS A 187 5.54 5.00 -15.18
N ARG A 188 6.63 4.22 -15.33
CA ARG A 188 7.88 4.78 -15.84
C ARG A 188 7.64 5.29 -17.25
N GLU A 189 7.88 6.57 -17.50
CA GLU A 189 8.04 7.05 -18.86
C GLU A 189 9.29 6.36 -19.44
N THR A 190 9.13 5.63 -20.54
CA THR A 190 10.26 5.15 -21.32
C THR A 190 11.01 6.39 -21.77
N ARG A 191 12.13 6.72 -21.13
CA ARG A 191 13.05 7.74 -21.63
C ARG A 191 13.49 7.26 -22.99
N HIS A 192 12.97 7.89 -24.04
CA HIS A 192 13.52 7.73 -25.37
C HIS A 192 14.98 8.20 -25.32
N TRP A 193 15.89 7.26 -25.35
CA TRP A 193 17.27 7.57 -25.69
C TRP A 193 17.27 8.17 -27.09
N LYS A 194 17.35 9.50 -27.18
CA LYS A 194 17.73 10.14 -28.44
C LYS A 194 19.18 9.74 -28.68
N ARG A 195 19.37 8.92 -29.71
CA ARG A 195 20.69 8.71 -30.33
C ARG A 195 21.11 9.96 -31.07
#